data_12365f531f68eddb40f8aef4a9c0ba94
#
_entry.id   12365f531f68eddb40f8aef4a9c0ba94
#
_cell.length_a   1.000
_cell.length_b   1.000
_cell.length_c   1.000
_cell.angle_alpha   90.00
_cell.angle_beta   90.00
_cell.angle_gamma   90.00
#
_symmetry.space_group_name_H-M   'P 1'
#
loop_
_entity.id
_entity.type
_entity.pdbx_description
1 polymer ?
#
loop_
_entity_poly.entity_id
_entity_poly.type
_entity_poly.pdbx_seq_one_letter_code
_entity_poly.pdbx_strand_id
1 'polypeptide(L)'
;MLRHTLPAGLLLILNLACEPPASTSDAEEDGRRAAFVTLLGDDTLAVEQFVRTPTRMEAEVILRTPTTTVGHYVLETDATGALHHYEATLRDPGAAADAPLLRHDVAMMEGDSLIMTTTEDGATERRAVAGHSGMLPFLDMLHWPFELMLTRAYASGSDSVTQDLFTGGGSLPFVLRRVAEDTMTATHPFRGTMRVHIDTTDGRLLHLDAGATTRKLTVTRVASVDLERLAALFAARDAQGRSFGPLSGRGETLARVDGATITVDYGQPVKRGREIFGALVPWDAVWRTGANRATHLITDRTLMVGDLTVPAGEYTLYTIPAPDGGTLMINTQTGQGGTTYNEDRDLGRIPLTRSSLPETVEVFTILVEDTDAGGVLKLQWDRTDLSVAFTVPG
;
A
#
# COMPACT_ATOMS: atom_id res chain seq x y z
N MET A 1 -12.76 43.84 -0.91
CA MET A 1 -13.72 42.74 -1.19
C MET A 1 -13.04 41.75 -2.11
N LEU A 2 -12.30 40.81 -1.55
CA LEU A 2 -11.67 39.70 -2.29
C LEU A 2 -12.46 38.43 -1.96
N ARG A 3 -13.06 37.85 -2.97
CA ARG A 3 -13.79 36.58 -2.86
C ARG A 3 -12.76 35.45 -2.92
N HIS A 4 -12.59 34.72 -1.83
CA HIS A 4 -11.87 33.44 -1.82
C HIS A 4 -12.76 32.37 -2.45
N THR A 5 -12.30 31.81 -3.57
CA THR A 5 -12.87 30.61 -4.17
C THR A 5 -12.20 29.41 -3.52
N LEU A 6 -12.97 28.62 -2.76
CA LEU A 6 -12.60 27.27 -2.30
C LEU A 6 -12.50 26.33 -3.51
N PRO A 7 -11.53 25.42 -3.56
CA PRO A 7 -11.53 24.36 -4.55
C PRO A 7 -12.62 23.34 -4.19
N ALA A 8 -13.57 23.19 -5.10
CA ALA A 8 -14.63 22.19 -4.99
C ALA A 8 -14.03 20.78 -5.10
N GLY A 9 -13.98 20.06 -4.00
CA GLY A 9 -13.82 18.63 -3.99
C GLY A 9 -15.00 18.01 -4.74
N LEU A 10 -14.74 17.32 -5.83
CA LEU A 10 -15.75 16.65 -6.65
C LEU A 10 -16.22 15.39 -5.92
N LEU A 11 -17.25 15.56 -5.09
CA LEU A 11 -18.03 14.45 -4.54
C LEU A 11 -18.80 13.82 -5.71
N LEU A 12 -18.40 12.63 -6.13
CA LEU A 12 -19.09 11.88 -7.17
C LEU A 12 -20.40 11.36 -6.57
N ILE A 13 -21.49 12.13 -6.76
CA ILE A 13 -22.84 11.70 -6.41
C ILE A 13 -23.25 10.65 -7.45
N LEU A 14 -23.33 9.39 -7.00
CA LEU A 14 -23.96 8.31 -7.75
C LEU A 14 -25.46 8.60 -7.86
N ASN A 15 -25.89 8.97 -9.06
CA ASN A 15 -27.32 8.99 -9.39
C ASN A 15 -27.82 7.53 -9.46
N LEU A 16 -28.61 7.13 -8.48
CA LEU A 16 -29.42 5.90 -8.54
C LEU A 16 -30.52 6.08 -9.58
N ALA A 17 -30.32 5.53 -10.77
CA ALA A 17 -31.40 5.29 -11.70
C ALA A 17 -32.16 4.04 -11.25
N CYS A 18 -33.45 4.13 -10.99
CA CYS A 18 -34.33 2.99 -10.73
C CYS A 18 -34.55 2.24 -12.04
N GLU A 19 -33.97 1.03 -12.15
CA GLU A 19 -34.29 0.07 -13.23
C GLU A 19 -35.48 -0.81 -12.86
N PRO A 20 -36.26 -1.32 -13.85
CA PRO A 20 -37.41 -2.20 -13.61
C PRO A 20 -36.95 -3.57 -13.08
N PRO A 21 -37.82 -4.33 -12.38
CA PRO A 21 -37.42 -5.61 -11.78
C PRO A 21 -36.97 -6.62 -12.85
N ALA A 22 -35.76 -7.12 -12.70
CA ALA A 22 -35.11 -8.11 -13.53
C ALA A 22 -35.83 -9.47 -13.46
N SER A 23 -35.69 -10.26 -14.53
CA SER A 23 -36.18 -11.62 -14.59
C SER A 23 -35.48 -12.52 -13.54
N THR A 24 -36.08 -13.65 -13.14
CA THR A 24 -35.50 -14.56 -12.12
C THR A 24 -34.12 -15.09 -12.50
N SER A 25 -33.76 -15.16 -13.77
CA SER A 25 -32.40 -15.50 -14.25
C SER A 25 -31.39 -14.38 -13.97
N ASP A 26 -31.81 -13.12 -14.12
CA ASP A 26 -30.98 -11.95 -13.90
C ASP A 26 -30.72 -11.73 -12.39
N ALA A 27 -31.70 -12.08 -11.53
CA ALA A 27 -31.54 -11.99 -10.08
C ALA A 27 -30.57 -13.04 -9.50
N GLU A 28 -30.47 -14.25 -10.10
CA GLU A 28 -29.47 -15.26 -9.72
C GLU A 28 -28.06 -14.89 -10.23
N GLU A 29 -27.96 -14.27 -11.40
CA GLU A 29 -26.69 -13.76 -11.94
C GLU A 29 -26.21 -12.53 -11.19
N ASP A 30 -27.11 -11.65 -10.79
CA ASP A 30 -26.81 -10.42 -10.03
C ASP A 30 -26.33 -10.74 -8.59
N GLY A 31 -26.84 -11.79 -7.98
CA GLY A 31 -26.34 -12.30 -6.68
C GLY A 31 -24.90 -12.83 -6.71
N ARG A 32 -24.36 -13.13 -7.89
CA ARG A 32 -22.99 -13.63 -8.12
C ARG A 32 -22.01 -12.55 -8.56
N ARG A 33 -22.51 -11.40 -9.00
CA ARG A 33 -21.69 -10.25 -9.40
C ARG A 33 -21.48 -9.30 -8.24
N ALA A 34 -20.27 -8.80 -8.07
CA ALA A 34 -19.95 -7.79 -7.07
C ALA A 34 -18.78 -6.92 -7.54
N ALA A 35 -18.62 -5.78 -6.90
CA ALA A 35 -17.50 -4.90 -7.15
C ALA A 35 -16.91 -4.37 -5.83
N PHE A 36 -15.61 -4.07 -5.85
CA PHE A 36 -14.90 -3.42 -4.75
C PHE A 36 -14.28 -2.11 -5.22
N VAL A 37 -14.33 -1.11 -4.36
CA VAL A 37 -13.56 0.12 -4.48
C VAL A 37 -12.56 0.17 -3.36
N THR A 38 -11.28 0.22 -3.70
CA THR A 38 -10.17 0.34 -2.76
C THR A 38 -9.67 1.78 -2.75
N LEU A 39 -9.64 2.39 -1.57
CA LEU A 39 -9.11 3.73 -1.34
C LEU A 39 -7.80 3.68 -0.56
N LEU A 40 -6.88 4.59 -0.89
CA LEU A 40 -5.72 4.94 -0.09
C LEU A 40 -5.82 6.42 0.27
N GLY A 41 -6.23 6.72 1.51
CA GLY A 41 -6.69 8.05 1.87
C GLY A 41 -7.94 8.40 1.08
N ASP A 42 -7.96 9.58 0.45
CA ASP A 42 -9.08 10.04 -0.38
C ASP A 42 -8.98 9.58 -1.85
N ASP A 43 -7.88 8.94 -2.22
CA ASP A 43 -7.63 8.53 -3.60
C ASP A 43 -8.12 7.10 -3.88
N THR A 44 -8.86 6.93 -4.98
CA THR A 44 -9.18 5.60 -5.51
C THR A 44 -7.90 4.93 -6.00
N LEU A 45 -7.52 3.82 -5.38
CA LEU A 45 -6.34 3.04 -5.72
C LEU A 45 -6.66 1.91 -6.71
N ALA A 46 -7.74 1.17 -6.44
CA ALA A 46 -8.19 0.10 -7.31
C ALA A 46 -9.72 0.06 -7.39
N VAL A 47 -10.22 -0.46 -8.50
CA VAL A 47 -11.63 -0.79 -8.72
C VAL A 47 -11.69 -2.19 -9.31
N GLU A 48 -12.48 -3.05 -8.71
CA GLU A 48 -12.55 -4.47 -9.01
C GLU A 48 -14.00 -4.86 -9.25
N GLN A 49 -14.31 -5.53 -10.34
CA GLN A 49 -15.60 -6.15 -10.58
C GLN A 49 -15.38 -7.63 -10.84
N PHE A 50 -16.17 -8.48 -10.22
CA PHE A 50 -15.99 -9.92 -10.35
C PHE A 50 -17.32 -10.66 -10.38
N VAL A 51 -17.28 -11.83 -11.01
CA VAL A 51 -18.37 -12.81 -11.03
C VAL A 51 -17.85 -14.10 -10.39
N ARG A 52 -18.66 -14.68 -9.52
CA ARG A 52 -18.32 -15.93 -8.82
C ARG A 52 -19.35 -17.02 -9.09
N THR A 53 -18.86 -18.20 -9.45
CA THR A 53 -19.59 -19.46 -9.49
C THR A 53 -19.00 -20.41 -8.42
N PRO A 54 -19.54 -21.61 -8.20
CA PRO A 54 -18.97 -22.57 -7.24
C PRO A 54 -17.51 -22.96 -7.50
N THR A 55 -17.08 -23.00 -8.78
CA THR A 55 -15.75 -23.48 -9.18
C THR A 55 -14.93 -22.45 -9.96
N ARG A 56 -15.46 -21.26 -10.23
CA ARG A 56 -14.77 -20.23 -11.01
C ARG A 56 -15.04 -18.86 -10.43
N MET A 57 -14.00 -18.05 -10.39
CA MET A 57 -14.07 -16.64 -10.12
C MET A 57 -13.34 -15.87 -11.23
N GLU A 58 -13.99 -14.89 -11.79
CA GLU A 58 -13.46 -14.07 -12.88
C GLU A 58 -13.58 -12.62 -12.47
N ALA A 59 -12.49 -11.86 -12.58
CA ALA A 59 -12.43 -10.48 -12.16
C ALA A 59 -11.79 -9.59 -13.21
N GLU A 60 -12.39 -8.43 -13.42
CA GLU A 60 -11.81 -7.30 -14.13
C GLU A 60 -11.42 -6.22 -13.14
N VAL A 61 -10.23 -5.68 -13.28
CA VAL A 61 -9.63 -4.80 -12.28
C VAL A 61 -8.96 -3.61 -12.93
N ILE A 62 -9.16 -2.45 -12.35
CA ILE A 62 -8.35 -1.26 -12.61
C ILE A 62 -7.43 -1.06 -11.40
N LEU A 63 -6.12 -1.07 -11.59
CA LEU A 63 -5.14 -0.68 -10.58
C LEU A 63 -4.41 0.57 -11.06
N ARG A 64 -4.35 1.61 -10.19
CA ARG A 64 -3.86 2.93 -10.60
C ARG A 64 -2.40 3.21 -10.27
N THR A 65 -1.70 2.31 -9.59
CA THR A 65 -0.32 2.57 -9.12
C THR A 65 0.71 1.75 -9.89
N PRO A 66 1.84 2.32 -10.36
CA PRO A 66 2.15 3.76 -10.41
C PRO A 66 1.37 4.52 -11.48
N THR A 67 0.99 3.84 -12.54
CA THR A 67 0.08 4.27 -13.62
C THR A 67 -1.08 3.30 -13.73
N THR A 68 -2.14 3.70 -14.37
CA THR A 68 -3.35 2.88 -14.51
C THR A 68 -3.08 1.67 -15.39
N THR A 69 -3.44 0.49 -14.90
CA THR A 69 -3.47 -0.76 -15.65
C THR A 69 -4.85 -1.40 -15.56
N VAL A 70 -5.21 -2.18 -16.56
CA VAL A 70 -6.40 -3.03 -16.55
C VAL A 70 -5.96 -4.48 -16.50
N GLY A 71 -6.47 -5.22 -15.51
CA GLY A 71 -6.20 -6.64 -15.33
C GLY A 71 -7.45 -7.46 -15.51
N HIS A 72 -7.31 -8.62 -16.18
CA HIS A 72 -8.31 -9.66 -16.22
C HIS A 72 -7.74 -10.90 -15.52
N TYR A 73 -8.53 -11.46 -14.60
CA TYR A 73 -8.12 -12.54 -13.72
C TYR A 73 -9.13 -13.67 -13.76
N VAL A 74 -8.63 -14.91 -13.81
CA VAL A 74 -9.42 -16.12 -13.74
C VAL A 74 -8.85 -17.02 -12.65
N LEU A 75 -9.69 -17.49 -11.75
CA LEU A 75 -9.37 -18.49 -10.75
C LEU A 75 -10.35 -19.65 -10.89
N GLU A 76 -9.85 -20.83 -11.17
CA GLU A 76 -10.65 -22.06 -11.24
C GLU A 76 -10.25 -23.01 -10.11
N THR A 77 -11.25 -23.58 -9.47
CA THR A 77 -11.10 -24.59 -8.43
C THR A 77 -11.97 -25.80 -8.78
N ASP A 78 -11.65 -26.93 -8.21
CA ASP A 78 -12.55 -28.08 -8.27
C ASP A 78 -13.72 -27.93 -7.27
N ALA A 79 -14.60 -28.93 -7.24
CA ALA A 79 -15.75 -28.95 -6.33
C ALA A 79 -15.38 -29.00 -4.84
N THR A 80 -14.14 -29.35 -4.49
CA THR A 80 -13.60 -29.33 -3.12
C THR A 80 -13.00 -27.98 -2.75
N GLY A 81 -12.89 -27.08 -3.74
CA GLY A 81 -12.25 -25.78 -3.61
C GLY A 81 -10.73 -25.81 -3.82
N ALA A 82 -10.18 -26.92 -4.32
CA ALA A 82 -8.78 -27.02 -4.63
C ALA A 82 -8.43 -26.24 -5.92
N LEU A 83 -7.35 -25.50 -5.89
CA LEU A 83 -6.85 -24.71 -7.04
C LEU A 83 -6.57 -25.64 -8.24
N HIS A 84 -7.21 -25.36 -9.35
CA HIS A 84 -7.00 -26.03 -10.62
C HIS A 84 -6.21 -25.16 -11.58
N HIS A 85 -6.62 -23.90 -11.75
CA HIS A 85 -6.00 -22.96 -12.66
C HIS A 85 -6.12 -21.54 -12.15
N TYR A 86 -5.07 -20.74 -12.34
CA TYR A 86 -5.09 -19.29 -12.15
C TYR A 86 -4.42 -18.66 -13.36
N GLU A 87 -5.05 -17.62 -13.89
CA GLU A 87 -4.53 -16.82 -14.96
C GLU A 87 -4.77 -15.33 -14.70
N ALA A 88 -3.78 -14.51 -15.03
CA ALA A 88 -3.88 -13.06 -14.98
C ALA A 88 -3.26 -12.43 -16.22
N THR A 89 -3.97 -11.51 -16.85
CA THR A 89 -3.45 -10.69 -17.94
C THR A 89 -3.56 -9.22 -17.59
N LEU A 90 -2.48 -8.46 -17.74
CA LEU A 90 -2.43 -7.03 -17.49
C LEU A 90 -2.18 -6.28 -18.80
N ARG A 91 -2.91 -5.16 -18.97
CA ARG A 91 -2.86 -4.32 -20.18
C ARG A 91 -2.80 -2.83 -19.80
N ASP A 92 -2.28 -2.05 -20.71
CA ASP A 92 -2.50 -0.60 -20.70
C ASP A 92 -3.98 -0.31 -21.07
N PRO A 93 -4.69 0.54 -20.35
CA PRO A 93 -6.10 0.82 -20.61
C PRO A 93 -6.38 1.49 -21.98
N GLY A 94 -5.36 2.12 -22.58
CA GLY A 94 -5.44 2.73 -23.90
C GLY A 94 -4.96 1.84 -25.04
N ALA A 95 -4.49 0.62 -24.74
CA ALA A 95 -3.92 -0.26 -25.75
C ALA A 95 -4.99 -0.88 -26.67
N ALA A 96 -4.63 -1.09 -27.96
CA ALA A 96 -5.45 -1.86 -28.88
C ALA A 96 -5.61 -3.31 -28.38
N ALA A 97 -6.69 -3.99 -28.77
CA ALA A 97 -7.00 -5.34 -28.29
C ALA A 97 -5.92 -6.38 -28.62
N ASP A 98 -5.17 -6.16 -29.69
CA ASP A 98 -4.05 -7.00 -30.17
C ASP A 98 -2.68 -6.53 -29.69
N ALA A 99 -2.62 -5.48 -28.87
CA ALA A 99 -1.37 -5.00 -28.28
C ALA A 99 -0.77 -6.05 -27.34
N PRO A 100 0.57 -6.11 -27.22
CA PRO A 100 1.24 -6.97 -26.26
C PRO A 100 0.73 -6.73 -24.84
N LEU A 101 0.61 -7.81 -24.06
CA LEU A 101 0.30 -7.72 -22.64
C LEU A 101 1.49 -7.09 -21.90
N LEU A 102 1.22 -6.27 -20.91
CA LEU A 102 2.22 -5.81 -19.95
C LEU A 102 2.75 -7.01 -19.14
N ARG A 103 1.81 -7.90 -18.75
CA ARG A 103 2.13 -9.09 -17.97
C ARG A 103 1.09 -10.19 -18.20
N HIS A 104 1.55 -11.43 -18.21
CA HIS A 104 0.72 -12.61 -18.21
C HIS A 104 1.25 -13.63 -17.20
N ASP A 105 0.42 -13.98 -16.23
CA ASP A 105 0.75 -14.97 -15.21
C ASP A 105 -0.19 -16.17 -15.35
N VAL A 106 0.37 -17.38 -15.24
CA VAL A 106 -0.38 -18.63 -15.14
C VAL A 106 0.15 -19.41 -13.95
N ALA A 107 -0.75 -19.94 -13.11
CA ALA A 107 -0.37 -20.82 -11.99
C ALA A 107 -1.23 -22.09 -11.97
N MET A 108 -0.59 -23.23 -11.78
CA MET A 108 -1.20 -24.56 -11.72
C MET A 108 -0.50 -25.43 -10.69
N MET A 109 -1.22 -26.35 -10.08
CA MET A 109 -0.64 -27.35 -9.18
C MET A 109 -0.03 -28.52 -9.98
N GLU A 110 1.24 -28.85 -9.67
CA GLU A 110 1.91 -30.08 -10.11
C GLU A 110 2.40 -30.84 -8.86
N GLY A 111 1.62 -31.82 -8.40
CA GLY A 111 1.88 -32.49 -7.12
C GLY A 111 1.81 -31.53 -5.94
N ASP A 112 2.87 -31.47 -5.15
CA ASP A 112 3.01 -30.59 -3.96
C ASP A 112 3.64 -29.24 -4.31
N SER A 113 3.68 -28.87 -5.59
CA SER A 113 4.27 -27.64 -6.06
C SER A 113 3.25 -26.83 -6.87
N LEU A 114 3.20 -25.54 -6.60
CA LEU A 114 2.54 -24.57 -7.47
C LEU A 114 3.55 -24.10 -8.52
N ILE A 115 3.25 -24.36 -9.77
CA ILE A 115 4.05 -23.91 -10.89
C ILE A 115 3.50 -22.60 -11.41
N MET A 116 4.30 -21.55 -11.30
CA MET A 116 3.98 -20.22 -11.82
C MET A 116 4.81 -19.93 -13.05
N THR A 117 4.16 -19.48 -14.11
CA THR A 117 4.77 -18.97 -15.33
C THR A 117 4.37 -17.52 -15.48
N THR A 118 5.35 -16.62 -15.48
CA THR A 118 5.16 -15.18 -15.66
C THR A 118 5.83 -14.76 -16.97
N THR A 119 5.09 -14.06 -17.82
CA THR A 119 5.63 -13.40 -19.01
C THR A 119 5.48 -11.90 -18.85
N GLU A 120 6.59 -11.16 -18.85
CA GLU A 120 6.65 -9.72 -18.69
C GLU A 120 7.78 -9.16 -19.56
N ASP A 121 7.56 -8.07 -20.28
CA ASP A 121 8.52 -7.46 -21.21
C ASP A 121 9.11 -8.45 -22.25
N GLY A 122 8.30 -9.43 -22.67
CA GLY A 122 8.71 -10.46 -23.62
C GLY A 122 9.59 -11.57 -23.04
N ALA A 123 9.95 -11.51 -21.75
CA ALA A 123 10.67 -12.56 -21.03
C ALA A 123 9.68 -13.47 -20.30
N THR A 124 9.91 -14.78 -20.36
CA THR A 124 9.11 -15.78 -19.62
C THR A 124 9.96 -16.43 -18.54
N GLU A 125 9.45 -16.37 -17.31
CA GLU A 125 10.05 -17.04 -16.17
C GLU A 125 9.10 -18.13 -15.65
N ARG A 126 9.63 -19.30 -15.32
CA ARG A 126 8.87 -20.39 -14.68
C ARG A 126 9.49 -20.68 -13.32
N ARG A 127 8.66 -20.65 -12.28
CA ARG A 127 9.04 -20.94 -10.90
C ARG A 127 8.17 -22.03 -10.31
N ALA A 128 8.78 -22.88 -9.48
CA ALA A 128 8.08 -23.82 -8.63
C ALA A 128 8.10 -23.29 -7.17
N VAL A 129 6.94 -23.20 -6.56
CA VAL A 129 6.77 -22.79 -5.17
C VAL A 129 6.15 -23.96 -4.42
N ALA A 130 6.70 -24.34 -3.26
CA ALA A 130 6.07 -25.33 -2.40
C ALA A 130 4.65 -24.87 -2.01
N GLY A 131 3.66 -25.74 -2.15
CA GLY A 131 2.28 -25.34 -1.93
C GLY A 131 1.33 -26.53 -1.84
N HIS A 132 0.07 -26.23 -1.68
CA HIS A 132 -1.03 -27.18 -1.65
C HIS A 132 -2.22 -26.62 -2.43
N SER A 133 -3.11 -27.47 -2.85
CA SER A 133 -4.24 -27.12 -3.72
C SER A 133 -5.28 -26.18 -3.09
N GLY A 134 -5.28 -26.01 -1.77
CA GLY A 134 -6.16 -25.06 -1.07
C GLY A 134 -5.74 -23.59 -1.12
N MET A 135 -4.58 -23.26 -1.72
CA MET A 135 -4.06 -21.90 -1.81
C MET A 135 -4.91 -21.02 -2.71
N LEU A 136 -4.92 -19.71 -2.41
CA LEU A 136 -5.53 -18.66 -3.23
C LEU A 136 -4.46 -17.65 -3.67
N PRO A 137 -4.68 -16.88 -4.74
CA PRO A 137 -3.71 -15.85 -5.13
C PRO A 137 -3.65 -14.70 -4.12
N PHE A 138 -2.45 -14.23 -3.79
CA PHE A 138 -2.24 -12.96 -3.13
C PHE A 138 -1.90 -11.89 -4.17
N LEU A 139 -2.79 -10.95 -4.33
CA LEU A 139 -2.65 -9.80 -5.21
C LEU A 139 -2.55 -8.55 -4.34
N ASP A 140 -1.36 -7.94 -4.31
CA ASP A 140 -1.16 -6.75 -3.48
C ASP A 140 -2.12 -5.63 -3.92
N MET A 141 -2.87 -5.05 -2.97
CA MET A 141 -3.87 -4.00 -3.17
C MET A 141 -5.18 -4.43 -3.87
N LEU A 142 -5.35 -5.70 -4.24
CA LEU A 142 -6.57 -6.25 -4.80
C LEU A 142 -7.22 -7.22 -3.82
N HIS A 143 -8.55 -7.22 -3.77
CA HIS A 143 -9.31 -7.86 -2.71
C HIS A 143 -10.38 -8.85 -3.21
N TRP A 144 -10.55 -9.02 -4.51
CA TRP A 144 -11.48 -10.03 -5.03
C TRP A 144 -11.16 -11.47 -4.55
N PRO A 145 -9.88 -11.90 -4.32
CA PRO A 145 -9.63 -13.21 -3.74
C PRO A 145 -10.07 -13.33 -2.27
N PHE A 146 -10.14 -12.18 -1.55
CA PHE A 146 -10.61 -12.14 -0.17
C PHE A 146 -12.07 -12.54 -0.03
N GLU A 147 -12.89 -12.31 -1.07
CA GLU A 147 -14.25 -12.79 -1.12
C GLU A 147 -14.32 -14.30 -0.88
N LEU A 148 -13.49 -15.06 -1.60
CA LEU A 148 -13.44 -16.51 -1.47
C LEU A 148 -12.81 -16.95 -0.13
N MET A 149 -11.75 -16.26 0.29
CA MET A 149 -11.07 -16.52 1.55
C MET A 149 -12.02 -16.38 2.76
N LEU A 150 -12.76 -15.29 2.81
CA LEU A 150 -13.67 -14.97 3.92
C LEU A 150 -14.89 -15.88 3.92
N THR A 151 -15.51 -16.13 2.76
CA THR A 151 -16.67 -17.04 2.68
C THR A 151 -16.31 -18.47 3.07
N ARG A 152 -15.12 -18.96 2.71
CA ARG A 152 -14.62 -20.28 3.16
C ARG A 152 -14.39 -20.31 4.67
N ALA A 153 -13.74 -19.29 5.22
CA ALA A 153 -13.51 -19.21 6.66
C ALA A 153 -14.82 -19.11 7.43
N TYR A 154 -15.79 -18.33 6.95
CA TYR A 154 -17.11 -18.21 7.54
C TYR A 154 -17.87 -19.56 7.52
N ALA A 155 -17.90 -20.23 6.37
CA ALA A 155 -18.59 -21.52 6.17
C ALA A 155 -17.99 -22.66 7.01
N SER A 156 -16.70 -22.58 7.38
CA SER A 156 -16.04 -23.57 8.23
C SER A 156 -16.61 -23.63 9.65
N GLY A 157 -17.30 -22.59 10.11
CA GLY A 157 -17.80 -22.45 11.47
C GLY A 157 -16.71 -22.31 12.55
N SER A 158 -15.43 -22.27 12.17
CA SER A 158 -14.30 -22.17 13.08
C SER A 158 -14.05 -20.72 13.52
N ASP A 159 -13.69 -20.50 14.77
CA ASP A 159 -13.34 -19.17 15.28
C ASP A 159 -12.03 -18.64 14.68
N SER A 160 -11.15 -19.53 14.20
CA SER A 160 -9.88 -19.17 13.59
C SER A 160 -9.52 -20.14 12.47
N VAL A 161 -9.15 -19.60 11.31
CA VAL A 161 -8.71 -20.35 10.12
C VAL A 161 -7.42 -19.74 9.60
N THR A 162 -6.47 -20.57 9.18
CA THR A 162 -5.31 -20.13 8.40
C THR A 162 -5.58 -20.44 6.93
N GLN A 163 -5.47 -19.44 6.08
CA GLN A 163 -5.55 -19.55 4.63
C GLN A 163 -4.22 -19.14 4.01
N ASP A 164 -3.59 -20.06 3.31
CA ASP A 164 -2.37 -19.75 2.57
C ASP A 164 -2.71 -19.05 1.25
N LEU A 165 -2.02 -17.94 1.01
CA LEU A 165 -2.10 -17.20 -0.24
C LEU A 165 -0.75 -17.28 -0.97
N PHE A 166 -0.75 -17.68 -2.23
CA PHE A 166 0.48 -17.78 -3.01
C PHE A 166 0.87 -16.44 -3.63
N THR A 167 2.18 -16.24 -3.73
CA THR A 167 2.84 -15.14 -4.44
C THR A 167 3.85 -15.69 -5.43
N GLY A 168 4.46 -14.85 -6.27
CA GLY A 168 5.57 -15.26 -7.14
C GLY A 168 6.81 -15.76 -6.41
N GLY A 169 6.91 -15.57 -5.08
CA GLY A 169 8.09 -15.94 -4.28
C GLY A 169 7.83 -16.93 -3.14
N GLY A 170 6.58 -17.39 -2.96
CA GLY A 170 6.24 -18.29 -1.86
C GLY A 170 4.78 -18.19 -1.44
N SER A 171 4.46 -18.61 -0.23
CA SER A 171 3.13 -18.49 0.36
C SER A 171 3.11 -17.55 1.57
N LEU A 172 1.95 -16.97 1.81
CA LEU A 172 1.64 -16.09 2.93
C LEU A 172 0.49 -16.69 3.73
N PRO A 173 0.72 -17.16 4.97
CA PRO A 173 -0.36 -17.67 5.83
C PRO A 173 -1.14 -16.49 6.44
N PHE A 174 -2.33 -16.24 5.92
CA PHE A 174 -3.26 -15.30 6.52
C PHE A 174 -4.04 -15.97 7.64
N VAL A 175 -4.09 -15.35 8.80
CA VAL A 175 -4.91 -15.82 9.92
C VAL A 175 -6.21 -15.04 9.95
N LEU A 176 -7.31 -15.75 9.77
CA LEU A 176 -8.67 -15.23 9.83
C LEU A 176 -9.29 -15.57 11.18
N ARG A 177 -9.90 -14.60 11.86
CA ARG A 177 -10.59 -14.84 13.13
C ARG A 177 -11.94 -14.15 13.14
N ARG A 178 -12.96 -14.83 13.64
CA ARG A 178 -14.24 -14.20 13.96
C ARG A 178 -14.11 -13.47 15.30
N VAL A 179 -14.42 -12.19 15.32
CA VAL A 179 -14.33 -11.34 16.53
C VAL A 179 -15.71 -10.82 16.97
N ALA A 180 -16.69 -10.83 16.07
CA ALA A 180 -18.10 -10.57 16.33
C ALA A 180 -18.97 -11.30 15.30
N GLU A 181 -20.28 -11.21 15.40
CA GLU A 181 -21.23 -11.85 14.47
C GLU A 181 -21.00 -11.40 13.02
N ASP A 182 -20.81 -10.09 12.83
CA ASP A 182 -20.65 -9.41 11.54
C ASP A 182 -19.20 -9.00 11.25
N THR A 183 -18.25 -9.41 12.08
CA THR A 183 -16.87 -8.91 12.00
C THR A 183 -15.86 -10.04 12.10
N MET A 184 -14.95 -10.06 11.13
CA MET A 184 -13.74 -10.88 11.15
C MET A 184 -12.48 -10.00 11.17
N THR A 185 -11.35 -10.60 11.52
CA THR A 185 -10.03 -10.03 11.26
C THR A 185 -9.28 -10.90 10.27
N ALA A 186 -8.47 -10.27 9.41
CA ALA A 186 -7.54 -10.94 8.51
C ALA A 186 -6.12 -10.41 8.80
N THR A 187 -5.26 -11.27 9.31
CA THR A 187 -3.90 -10.90 9.70
C THR A 187 -2.92 -11.34 8.63
N HIS A 188 -2.27 -10.36 8.00
CA HIS A 188 -1.14 -10.59 7.10
C HIS A 188 0.13 -10.81 7.93
N PRO A 189 0.97 -11.82 7.64
CA PRO A 189 2.11 -12.20 8.50
C PRO A 189 3.13 -11.09 8.75
N PHE A 190 3.24 -10.10 7.84
CA PHE A 190 4.26 -9.03 7.93
C PHE A 190 3.69 -7.61 7.94
N ARG A 191 2.37 -7.42 7.71
CA ARG A 191 1.80 -6.07 7.52
C ARG A 191 0.84 -5.64 8.61
N GLY A 192 0.37 -6.58 9.43
CA GLY A 192 -0.60 -6.32 10.49
C GLY A 192 -2.00 -6.87 10.20
N THR A 193 -2.94 -6.47 11.01
CA THR A 193 -4.30 -7.02 11.04
C THR A 193 -5.30 -6.04 10.44
N MET A 194 -6.09 -6.53 9.50
CA MET A 194 -7.23 -5.83 8.89
C MET A 194 -8.50 -6.20 9.63
N ARG A 195 -9.39 -5.25 9.81
CA ARG A 195 -10.75 -5.47 10.30
C ARG A 195 -11.70 -5.59 9.11
N VAL A 196 -12.53 -6.61 9.11
CA VAL A 196 -13.42 -6.93 7.98
C VAL A 196 -14.84 -7.05 8.48
N HIS A 197 -15.74 -6.21 7.96
CA HIS A 197 -17.17 -6.39 8.11
C HIS A 197 -17.68 -7.34 7.02
N ILE A 198 -18.41 -8.35 7.43
CA ILE A 198 -18.94 -9.41 6.57
C ILE A 198 -20.46 -9.44 6.60
N ASP A 199 -21.06 -9.96 5.55
CA ASP A 199 -22.47 -10.35 5.57
C ASP A 199 -22.64 -11.62 6.41
N THR A 200 -23.55 -11.56 7.38
CA THR A 200 -23.80 -12.68 8.32
C THR A 200 -24.51 -13.87 7.69
N THR A 201 -24.94 -13.77 6.43
CA THR A 201 -25.61 -14.88 5.73
C THR A 201 -24.64 -15.85 5.07
N ASP A 202 -23.52 -15.33 4.53
CA ASP A 202 -22.57 -16.13 3.74
C ASP A 202 -21.09 -15.77 3.95
N GLY A 203 -20.79 -14.78 4.78
CA GLY A 203 -19.43 -14.35 5.10
C GLY A 203 -18.74 -13.52 4.02
N ARG A 204 -19.46 -13.02 3.01
CA ARG A 204 -18.88 -12.16 1.97
C ARG A 204 -18.41 -10.83 2.54
N LEU A 205 -17.38 -10.28 1.92
CA LEU A 205 -16.79 -9.00 2.32
C LEU A 205 -17.75 -7.85 2.03
N LEU A 206 -18.08 -7.02 3.03
CA LEU A 206 -18.83 -5.77 2.88
C LEU A 206 -17.92 -4.55 2.97
N HIS A 207 -17.04 -4.52 3.97
CA HIS A 207 -16.06 -3.46 4.16
C HIS A 207 -14.80 -4.01 4.82
N LEU A 208 -13.64 -3.52 4.40
CA LEU A 208 -12.35 -3.86 5.01
C LEU A 208 -11.60 -2.58 5.37
N ASP A 209 -11.15 -2.52 6.61
CA ASP A 209 -10.27 -1.47 7.11
C ASP A 209 -8.88 -2.05 7.41
N ALA A 210 -7.90 -1.61 6.65
CA ALA A 210 -6.49 -1.93 6.84
C ALA A 210 -5.70 -0.81 7.54
N GLY A 211 -6.37 0.11 8.23
CA GLY A 211 -5.75 1.24 8.93
C GLY A 211 -4.66 0.84 9.93
N ALA A 212 -4.78 -0.34 10.56
CA ALA A 212 -3.78 -0.91 11.47
C ALA A 212 -2.64 -1.67 10.75
N THR A 213 -2.59 -1.64 9.41
CA THR A 213 -1.54 -2.30 8.62
C THR A 213 -0.56 -1.30 8.01
N THR A 214 0.50 -1.80 7.38
CA THR A 214 1.44 -0.94 6.65
C THR A 214 0.86 -0.38 5.34
N ARG A 215 -0.25 -0.93 4.81
CA ARG A 215 -0.91 -0.43 3.59
C ARG A 215 -1.90 0.69 3.85
N LYS A 216 -2.61 0.64 4.98
CA LYS A 216 -3.54 1.69 5.45
C LYS A 216 -4.59 2.08 4.40
N LEU A 217 -5.18 1.08 3.76
CA LEU A 217 -6.25 1.24 2.77
C LEU A 217 -7.60 0.81 3.34
N THR A 218 -8.66 1.22 2.64
CA THR A 218 -10.03 0.74 2.88
C THR A 218 -10.62 0.13 1.62
N VAL A 219 -11.44 -0.89 1.77
CA VAL A 219 -12.16 -1.55 0.68
C VAL A 219 -13.64 -1.54 0.98
N THR A 220 -14.44 -1.15 0.02
CA THR A 220 -15.90 -1.14 0.17
C THR A 220 -16.54 -1.91 -0.98
N ARG A 221 -17.47 -2.81 -0.63
CA ARG A 221 -18.33 -3.47 -1.62
C ARG A 221 -19.33 -2.47 -2.18
N VAL A 222 -19.49 -2.49 -3.50
CA VAL A 222 -20.53 -1.74 -4.23
C VAL A 222 -21.28 -2.71 -5.16
N ALA A 223 -22.46 -2.32 -5.60
CA ALA A 223 -23.30 -3.19 -6.44
C ALA A 223 -22.67 -3.43 -7.82
N SER A 224 -22.21 -2.36 -8.47
CA SER A 224 -21.57 -2.42 -9.79
C SER A 224 -20.73 -1.19 -10.03
N VAL A 225 -19.84 -1.27 -11.01
CA VAL A 225 -18.99 -0.17 -11.47
C VAL A 225 -18.94 -0.19 -13.00
N ASP A 226 -18.79 0.98 -13.61
CA ASP A 226 -18.50 1.13 -15.02
C ASP A 226 -16.99 1.15 -15.22
N LEU A 227 -16.37 -0.05 -15.33
CA LEU A 227 -14.93 -0.20 -15.43
C LEU A 227 -14.37 0.43 -16.70
N GLU A 228 -15.04 0.30 -17.84
CA GLU A 228 -14.58 0.87 -19.11
C GLU A 228 -14.46 2.41 -19.02
N ARG A 229 -15.50 3.05 -18.51
CA ARG A 229 -15.50 4.50 -18.29
C ARG A 229 -14.43 4.93 -17.29
N LEU A 230 -14.26 4.18 -16.19
CA LEU A 230 -13.27 4.52 -15.17
C LEU A 230 -11.85 4.31 -15.68
N ALA A 231 -11.59 3.25 -16.44
CA ALA A 231 -10.29 2.99 -17.07
C ALA A 231 -9.91 4.15 -18.02
N ALA A 232 -10.84 4.54 -18.90
CA ALA A 232 -10.63 5.67 -19.81
C ALA A 232 -10.40 7.00 -19.05
N LEU A 233 -11.15 7.26 -17.97
CA LEU A 233 -10.97 8.44 -17.14
C LEU A 233 -9.59 8.49 -16.47
N PHE A 234 -9.14 7.38 -15.90
CA PHE A 234 -7.85 7.31 -15.21
C PHE A 234 -6.68 7.35 -16.19
N ALA A 235 -6.78 6.68 -17.35
CA ALA A 235 -5.80 6.78 -18.41
C ALA A 235 -5.65 8.24 -18.93
N ALA A 236 -6.76 8.95 -19.09
CA ALA A 236 -6.71 10.36 -19.48
C ALA A 236 -6.06 11.27 -18.42
N ARG A 237 -6.22 10.94 -17.13
CA ARG A 237 -5.50 11.64 -16.04
C ARG A 237 -4.01 11.35 -16.08
N ASP A 238 -3.64 10.10 -16.30
CA ASP A 238 -2.24 9.68 -16.41
C ASP A 238 -1.53 10.38 -17.57
N ALA A 239 -2.18 10.45 -18.74
CA ALA A 239 -1.67 11.17 -19.90
C ALA A 239 -1.49 12.70 -19.66
N GLN A 240 -2.19 13.27 -18.69
CA GLN A 240 -2.06 14.66 -18.26
C GLN A 240 -1.02 14.85 -17.13
N GLY A 241 -0.22 13.83 -16.82
CA GLY A 241 0.75 13.85 -15.70
C GLY A 241 0.09 13.82 -14.33
N ARG A 242 -1.18 13.39 -14.23
CA ARG A 242 -1.96 13.26 -12.97
C ARG A 242 -2.20 11.80 -12.61
N SER A 243 -1.17 10.98 -12.81
CA SER A 243 -1.18 9.58 -12.41
C SER A 243 -1.25 9.43 -10.88
N PHE A 244 -1.65 8.25 -10.43
CA PHE A 244 -1.64 7.95 -9.00
C PHE A 244 -0.20 8.01 -8.43
N GLY A 245 0.78 7.65 -9.24
CA GLY A 245 2.18 7.54 -8.84
C GLY A 245 2.44 6.31 -7.96
N PRO A 246 3.69 6.12 -7.53
CA PRO A 246 4.04 5.05 -6.61
C PRO A 246 3.38 5.26 -5.24
N LEU A 247 3.12 4.16 -4.51
CA LEU A 247 2.57 4.24 -3.14
C LEU A 247 3.48 5.03 -2.20
N SER A 248 4.77 4.84 -2.36
CA SER A 248 5.82 5.62 -1.72
C SER A 248 7.01 5.63 -2.66
N GLY A 249 7.41 6.79 -3.09
CA GLY A 249 8.59 7.01 -3.90
C GLY A 249 9.88 6.82 -3.09
N ARG A 250 11.01 7.03 -3.73
CA ARG A 250 12.32 7.15 -3.10
C ARG A 250 12.82 8.57 -3.33
N GLY A 251 13.31 9.19 -2.27
CA GLY A 251 13.96 10.49 -2.29
C GLY A 251 15.41 10.37 -1.91
N GLU A 252 16.22 11.25 -2.47
CA GLU A 252 17.59 11.46 -2.08
C GLU A 252 17.82 12.97 -1.91
N THR A 253 18.40 13.34 -0.78
CA THR A 253 18.86 14.70 -0.53
C THR A 253 20.37 14.69 -0.47
N LEU A 254 21.01 15.46 -1.36
CA LEU A 254 22.44 15.69 -1.37
C LEU A 254 22.72 17.15 -1.03
N ALA A 255 23.50 17.39 0.01
CA ALA A 255 23.89 18.74 0.43
C ALA A 255 25.37 18.82 0.74
N ARG A 256 25.92 20.06 0.67
CA ARG A 256 27.24 20.37 1.14
C ARG A 256 27.15 21.47 2.20
N VAL A 257 27.71 21.21 3.37
CA VAL A 257 27.71 22.12 4.53
C VAL A 257 29.12 22.14 5.11
N ASP A 258 29.76 23.29 5.17
CA ASP A 258 31.13 23.47 5.72
C ASP A 258 32.15 22.44 5.19
N GLY A 259 32.01 22.09 3.90
CA GLY A 259 32.88 21.11 3.22
C GLY A 259 32.55 19.65 3.50
N ALA A 260 31.56 19.33 4.33
CA ALA A 260 30.98 17.98 4.43
C ALA A 260 30.01 17.73 3.28
N THR A 261 30.03 16.50 2.73
CA THR A 261 29.01 16.01 1.83
C THR A 261 28.05 15.14 2.64
N ILE A 262 26.77 15.50 2.61
CA ILE A 262 25.70 14.81 3.36
C ILE A 262 24.68 14.28 2.37
N THR A 263 24.44 12.98 2.42
CA THR A 263 23.40 12.33 1.61
C THR A 263 22.36 11.72 2.55
N VAL A 264 21.08 11.96 2.27
CA VAL A 264 19.96 11.28 2.95
C VAL A 264 19.14 10.56 1.92
N ASP A 265 19.08 9.22 2.03
CA ASP A 265 18.30 8.33 1.17
C ASP A 265 17.09 7.80 1.96
N TYR A 266 15.88 8.07 1.48
CA TYR A 266 14.67 7.82 2.25
C TYR A 266 13.47 7.46 1.37
N GLY A 267 12.49 6.80 1.98
CA GLY A 267 11.19 6.57 1.34
C GLY A 267 10.30 7.80 1.46
N GLN A 268 9.63 8.17 0.38
CA GLN A 268 8.74 9.32 0.27
C GLN A 268 7.27 8.90 0.30
N PRO A 269 6.64 8.73 1.48
CA PRO A 269 5.21 8.52 1.54
C PRO A 269 4.46 9.80 1.15
N VAL A 270 3.26 9.60 0.55
CA VAL A 270 2.38 10.66 0.08
C VAL A 270 1.20 10.80 1.05
N LYS A 271 0.78 12.03 1.37
CA LYS A 271 -0.30 12.34 2.33
C LYS A 271 -1.67 11.82 1.89
N ARG A 272 -2.10 12.09 0.67
CA ARG A 272 -3.38 11.66 0.07
C ARG A 272 -4.59 11.96 0.98
N GLY A 273 -4.72 13.21 1.45
CA GLY A 273 -5.82 13.64 2.32
C GLY A 273 -5.78 13.13 3.75
N ARG A 274 -4.88 12.20 4.10
CA ARG A 274 -4.83 11.60 5.45
C ARG A 274 -4.27 12.56 6.49
N GLU A 275 -4.70 12.40 7.74
CA GLU A 275 -4.03 12.98 8.90
C GLU A 275 -2.71 12.25 9.13
N ILE A 276 -1.60 13.01 9.23
CA ILE A 276 -0.26 12.43 9.30
C ILE A 276 0.17 12.18 10.75
N PHE A 277 0.54 13.24 11.46
CA PHE A 277 1.07 13.11 12.80
C PHE A 277 -0.06 12.97 13.83
N GLY A 278 -0.01 11.93 14.65
CA GLY A 278 -1.07 11.53 15.58
C GLY A 278 -1.98 10.43 15.03
N ALA A 279 -2.00 10.20 13.69
CA ALA A 279 -2.78 9.15 13.06
C ALA A 279 -1.90 8.20 12.23
N LEU A 280 -1.47 8.59 11.03
CA LEU A 280 -0.62 7.75 10.16
C LEU A 280 0.75 7.49 10.80
N VAL A 281 1.32 8.50 11.41
CA VAL A 281 2.54 8.48 12.23
C VAL A 281 2.12 8.76 13.67
N PRO A 282 2.00 7.73 14.53
CA PRO A 282 1.57 7.91 15.91
C PRO A 282 2.54 8.81 16.69
N TRP A 283 2.00 9.60 17.63
CA TRP A 283 2.82 10.31 18.60
C TRP A 283 3.48 9.33 19.56
N ASP A 284 4.64 9.71 20.08
CA ASP A 284 5.40 8.99 21.12
C ASP A 284 5.77 7.54 20.73
N ALA A 285 5.79 7.23 19.41
CA ALA A 285 6.15 5.93 18.89
C ALA A 285 7.29 6.04 17.86
N VAL A 286 8.13 4.99 17.80
CA VAL A 286 9.22 4.94 16.82
C VAL A 286 8.68 4.90 15.42
N TRP A 287 9.10 5.84 14.61
CA TRP A 287 8.83 5.93 13.17
C TRP A 287 10.13 5.84 12.39
N ARG A 288 10.12 5.06 11.30
CA ARG A 288 11.27 4.86 10.38
C ARG A 288 11.68 6.10 9.57
N THR A 289 11.14 7.28 9.90
CA THR A 289 11.43 8.58 9.26
C THR A 289 11.28 8.52 7.73
N GLY A 290 10.18 7.90 7.27
CA GLY A 290 9.91 7.69 5.85
C GLY A 290 9.02 6.47 5.61
N ALA A 291 9.23 5.77 4.49
CA ALA A 291 8.46 4.59 4.10
C ALA A 291 9.36 3.48 3.53
N ASN A 292 8.85 2.23 3.55
CA ASN A 292 9.49 1.03 3.02
C ASN A 292 10.83 0.72 3.72
N ARG A 293 11.96 1.03 3.11
CA ARG A 293 13.31 0.84 3.68
C ARG A 293 13.57 1.86 4.79
N ALA A 294 14.56 1.57 5.62
CA ALA A 294 15.07 2.53 6.59
C ALA A 294 15.65 3.77 5.87
N THR A 295 15.54 4.92 6.51
CA THR A 295 16.13 6.17 6.04
C THR A 295 17.60 6.20 6.41
N HIS A 296 18.47 6.38 5.43
CA HIS A 296 19.92 6.39 5.63
C HIS A 296 20.49 7.79 5.56
N LEU A 297 21.34 8.14 6.52
CA LEU A 297 22.18 9.31 6.54
C LEU A 297 23.62 8.89 6.26
N ILE A 298 24.26 9.50 5.27
CA ILE A 298 25.66 9.29 4.91
C ILE A 298 26.39 10.62 5.01
N THR A 299 27.51 10.64 5.69
CA THR A 299 28.37 11.82 5.79
C THR A 299 29.85 11.47 5.63
N ASP A 300 30.59 12.25 4.87
CA ASP A 300 32.03 12.09 4.65
C ASP A 300 32.90 12.79 5.71
N ARG A 301 32.25 13.55 6.62
CA ARG A 301 32.92 14.22 7.75
C ARG A 301 32.14 14.01 9.04
N THR A 302 32.81 14.24 10.16
CA THR A 302 32.17 14.28 11.48
C THR A 302 31.16 15.43 11.54
N LEU A 303 29.97 15.14 12.07
CA LEU A 303 28.94 16.15 12.38
C LEU A 303 28.80 16.26 13.90
N MET A 304 28.53 17.46 14.38
CA MET A 304 28.09 17.70 15.76
C MET A 304 26.62 18.08 15.72
N VAL A 305 25.74 17.17 16.20
CA VAL A 305 24.28 17.34 16.22
C VAL A 305 23.84 17.56 17.66
N GLY A 306 23.64 18.80 18.06
CA GLY A 306 23.59 19.14 19.49
C GLY A 306 24.90 18.74 20.17
N ASP A 307 24.79 17.94 21.24
CA ASP A 307 25.94 17.40 21.99
C ASP A 307 26.44 16.05 21.44
N LEU A 308 25.81 15.52 20.41
CA LEU A 308 26.17 14.21 19.84
C LEU A 308 27.22 14.37 18.73
N THR A 309 28.35 13.69 18.88
CA THR A 309 29.33 13.51 17.82
C THR A 309 28.91 12.36 16.90
N VAL A 310 28.72 12.65 15.60
CA VAL A 310 28.39 11.67 14.55
C VAL A 310 29.61 11.57 13.63
N PRO A 311 30.47 10.55 13.75
CA PRO A 311 31.61 10.36 12.86
C PRO A 311 31.23 10.24 11.39
N ALA A 312 32.20 10.44 10.49
CA ALA A 312 31.99 10.10 9.08
C ALA A 312 31.57 8.64 8.94
N GLY A 313 30.53 8.37 8.16
CA GLY A 313 29.96 7.04 8.01
C GLY A 313 28.54 7.02 7.49
N GLU A 314 27.91 5.84 7.57
CA GLU A 314 26.52 5.59 7.20
C GLU A 314 25.71 5.19 8.44
N TYR A 315 24.52 5.75 8.57
CA TYR A 315 23.63 5.62 9.71
C TYR A 315 22.19 5.44 9.26
N THR A 316 21.34 4.89 10.12
CA THR A 316 19.90 4.90 9.93
C THR A 316 19.26 5.94 10.83
N LEU A 317 18.30 6.69 10.29
CA LEU A 317 17.50 7.66 11.03
C LEU A 317 16.15 7.06 11.41
N TYR A 318 15.82 7.17 12.70
CA TYR A 318 14.49 6.96 13.24
C TYR A 318 14.03 8.21 13.99
N THR A 319 12.72 8.36 14.13
CA THR A 319 12.14 9.52 14.83
C THR A 319 11.06 9.05 15.78
N ILE A 320 10.97 9.66 16.95
CA ILE A 320 9.80 9.61 17.83
C ILE A 320 9.16 10.99 17.80
N PRO A 321 8.14 11.23 16.96
CA PRO A 321 7.46 12.52 16.92
C PRO A 321 6.63 12.74 18.17
N ALA A 322 6.56 13.99 18.64
CA ALA A 322 5.71 14.43 19.72
C ALA A 322 4.91 15.70 19.34
N PRO A 323 3.79 16.01 19.99
CA PRO A 323 2.99 17.19 19.65
C PRO A 323 3.73 18.52 19.69
N ASP A 324 4.77 18.63 20.51
CA ASP A 324 5.59 19.83 20.70
C ASP A 324 7.01 19.73 20.14
N GLY A 325 7.37 18.61 19.48
CA GLY A 325 8.71 18.39 18.95
C GLY A 325 8.94 16.95 18.53
N GLY A 326 9.93 16.32 19.16
CA GLY A 326 10.25 14.91 18.92
C GLY A 326 11.68 14.56 19.27
N THR A 327 12.06 13.35 18.96
CA THR A 327 13.43 12.84 19.13
C THR A 327 13.91 12.20 17.84
N LEU A 328 15.07 12.61 17.34
CA LEU A 328 15.82 11.95 16.28
C LEU A 328 16.74 10.90 16.90
N MET A 329 16.68 9.67 16.43
CA MET A 329 17.65 8.62 16.75
C MET A 329 18.57 8.42 15.55
N ILE A 330 19.86 8.51 15.79
CA ILE A 330 20.91 8.16 14.83
C ILE A 330 21.41 6.78 15.22
N ASN A 331 21.16 5.79 14.34
CA ASN A 331 21.40 4.38 14.63
C ASN A 331 22.53 3.84 13.73
N THR A 332 23.42 3.06 14.29
CA THR A 332 24.60 2.50 13.59
C THR A 332 24.30 1.25 12.76
N GLN A 333 23.12 0.66 12.88
CA GLN A 333 22.69 -0.45 12.03
C GLN A 333 22.21 0.09 10.68
N THR A 334 22.66 -0.52 9.59
CA THR A 334 22.28 -0.14 8.21
C THR A 334 21.83 -1.35 7.41
N GLY A 335 21.14 -1.13 6.28
CA GLY A 335 20.71 -2.20 5.37
C GLY A 335 19.46 -2.98 5.80
N GLN A 336 18.85 -2.68 6.95
CA GLN A 336 17.64 -3.35 7.45
C GLN A 336 16.36 -2.76 6.84
N GLY A 337 15.25 -3.50 7.03
CA GLY A 337 13.91 -2.98 6.75
C GLY A 337 13.57 -1.81 7.69
N GLY A 338 12.78 -0.84 7.21
CA GLY A 338 12.45 0.37 7.97
C GLY A 338 11.75 0.11 9.31
N THR A 339 11.06 -1.01 9.47
CA THR A 339 10.38 -1.39 10.72
C THR A 339 11.27 -2.19 11.69
N THR A 340 12.50 -2.51 11.30
CA THR A 340 13.46 -3.25 12.12
C THR A 340 14.33 -2.26 12.88
N TYR A 341 13.87 -1.83 14.05
CA TYR A 341 14.59 -0.93 14.94
C TYR A 341 15.25 -1.71 16.07
N ASN A 342 16.53 -1.40 16.33
CA ASN A 342 17.30 -1.95 17.45
C ASN A 342 17.89 -0.79 18.25
N GLU A 343 17.34 -0.55 19.44
CA GLU A 343 17.75 0.51 20.36
C GLU A 343 19.20 0.39 20.81
N ASP A 344 19.74 -0.83 20.96
CA ASP A 344 21.13 -1.08 21.37
C ASP A 344 22.15 -0.58 20.33
N ARG A 345 21.67 -0.21 19.13
CA ARG A 345 22.49 0.35 18.05
C ARG A 345 22.34 1.88 17.91
N ASP A 346 21.61 2.52 18.79
CA ASP A 346 21.56 3.97 18.79
C ASP A 346 22.94 4.57 19.11
N LEU A 347 23.49 5.38 18.20
CA LEU A 347 24.65 6.20 18.47
C LEU A 347 24.28 7.29 19.47
N GLY A 348 23.06 7.85 19.33
CA GLY A 348 22.51 8.82 20.24
C GLY A 348 21.11 9.28 19.82
N ARG A 349 20.52 10.07 20.72
CA ARG A 349 19.18 10.64 20.59
C ARG A 349 19.22 12.14 20.78
N ILE A 350 18.63 12.88 19.86
CA ILE A 350 18.70 14.34 19.81
C ILE A 350 17.26 14.90 19.77
N PRO A 351 16.94 15.92 20.57
CA PRO A 351 15.64 16.57 20.47
C PRO A 351 15.45 17.26 19.11
N LEU A 352 14.25 17.13 18.57
CA LEU A 352 13.80 17.86 17.37
C LEU A 352 12.91 19.04 17.78
N THR A 353 13.10 20.16 17.11
CA THR A 353 12.21 21.31 17.20
C THR A 353 11.08 21.13 16.17
N ARG A 354 9.84 21.39 16.59
CA ARG A 354 8.68 21.39 15.70
C ARG A 354 8.26 22.80 15.34
N SER A 355 8.01 23.03 14.06
CA SER A 355 7.39 24.25 13.56
C SER A 355 6.26 23.91 12.56
N SER A 356 5.38 24.89 12.33
CA SER A 356 4.29 24.75 11.36
C SER A 356 4.70 25.34 10.02
N LEU A 357 4.45 24.58 8.95
CA LEU A 357 4.65 25.05 7.58
C LEU A 357 3.44 25.89 7.12
N PRO A 358 3.67 26.94 6.32
CA PRO A 358 2.59 27.79 5.78
C PRO A 358 1.71 27.04 4.78
N GLU A 359 2.26 26.06 4.08
CA GLU A 359 1.60 25.24 3.07
C GLU A 359 1.72 23.75 3.41
N THR A 360 0.81 22.95 2.89
CA THR A 360 0.84 21.49 3.03
C THR A 360 1.94 20.90 2.13
N VAL A 361 2.85 20.15 2.73
CA VAL A 361 3.81 19.31 2.00
C VAL A 361 3.19 17.94 1.78
N GLU A 362 2.76 17.67 0.56
CA GLU A 362 2.03 16.45 0.18
C GLU A 362 2.90 15.20 0.24
N VAL A 363 4.17 15.31 -0.18
CA VAL A 363 5.15 14.21 -0.21
C VAL A 363 6.16 14.43 0.91
N PHE A 364 6.34 13.44 1.79
CA PHE A 364 7.37 13.53 2.84
C PHE A 364 8.72 13.87 2.23
N THR A 365 9.33 14.92 2.73
CA THR A 365 10.57 15.48 2.20
C THR A 365 11.58 15.69 3.32
N ILE A 366 12.81 15.23 3.12
CA ILE A 366 13.96 15.52 3.98
C ILE A 366 14.81 16.57 3.27
N LEU A 367 15.15 17.64 3.98
CA LEU A 367 16.02 18.69 3.49
C LEU A 367 17.24 18.82 4.41
N VAL A 368 18.36 19.22 3.83
CA VAL A 368 19.55 19.68 4.54
C VAL A 368 19.87 21.07 4.01
N GLU A 369 19.71 22.07 4.87
CA GLU A 369 19.98 23.46 4.53
C GLU A 369 21.34 23.88 5.07
N ASP A 370 22.14 24.56 4.24
CA ASP A 370 23.38 25.22 4.63
C ASP A 370 23.06 26.62 5.19
N THR A 371 23.60 26.95 6.34
CA THR A 371 23.40 28.23 7.04
C THR A 371 24.71 28.79 7.55
N ASP A 372 24.77 30.08 7.89
CA ASP A 372 25.96 30.72 8.48
C ASP A 372 26.43 30.06 9.81
N ALA A 373 25.58 29.28 10.46
CA ALA A 373 25.83 28.58 11.72
C ALA A 373 26.10 27.06 11.56
N GLY A 374 26.22 26.56 10.34
CA GLY A 374 26.33 25.16 10.00
C GLY A 374 25.12 24.67 9.22
N GLY A 375 24.67 23.41 9.40
CA GLY A 375 23.55 22.83 8.68
C GLY A 375 22.28 22.66 9.54
N VAL A 376 21.15 22.57 8.87
CA VAL A 376 19.88 22.19 9.48
C VAL A 376 19.26 21.03 8.71
N LEU A 377 19.07 19.89 9.39
CA LEU A 377 18.28 18.76 8.88
C LEU A 377 16.81 19.04 9.18
N LYS A 378 15.95 18.95 8.16
CA LYS A 378 14.50 19.18 8.23
C LYS A 378 13.74 17.98 7.71
N LEU A 379 12.70 17.59 8.43
CA LEU A 379 11.76 16.51 8.10
C LEU A 379 10.38 17.15 7.90
N GLN A 380 9.96 17.30 6.64
CA GLN A 380 8.75 18.04 6.29
C GLN A 380 7.66 17.11 5.74
N TRP A 381 6.48 17.14 6.37
CA TRP A 381 5.30 16.46 5.87
C TRP A 381 4.03 17.10 6.40
N ASP A 382 2.99 17.19 5.56
CA ASP A 382 1.79 17.95 5.87
C ASP A 382 2.13 19.40 6.22
N ARG A 383 1.70 19.90 7.36
CA ARG A 383 2.03 21.23 7.89
C ARG A 383 3.06 21.19 9.01
N THR A 384 3.84 20.13 9.08
CA THR A 384 4.85 19.92 10.13
C THR A 384 6.25 19.92 9.56
N ASP A 385 7.13 20.68 10.19
CA ASP A 385 8.58 20.65 10.02
C ASP A 385 9.21 20.24 11.37
N LEU A 386 9.91 19.10 11.37
CA LEU A 386 10.73 18.67 12.50
C LEU A 386 12.19 18.91 12.12
N SER A 387 12.93 19.68 12.91
CA SER A 387 14.27 20.09 12.52
C SER A 387 15.29 19.99 13.65
N VAL A 388 16.56 19.82 13.26
CA VAL A 388 17.72 19.86 14.15
C VAL A 388 18.90 20.52 13.46
N ALA A 389 19.58 21.40 14.16
CA ALA A 389 20.81 22.01 13.70
C ALA A 389 22.02 21.10 13.97
N PHE A 390 23.04 21.22 13.11
CA PHE A 390 24.34 20.57 13.27
C PHE A 390 25.46 21.47 12.77
N THR A 391 26.67 21.18 13.21
CA THR A 391 27.89 21.84 12.71
C THR A 391 28.87 20.78 12.22
N VAL A 392 29.82 21.20 11.38
CA VAL A 392 30.92 20.37 10.89
C VAL A 392 32.21 20.90 11.57
N PRO A 393 32.80 20.16 12.52
CA PRO A 393 34.06 20.53 13.12
C PRO A 393 35.16 20.65 12.07
N GLY A 394 35.97 21.67 12.17
CA GLY A 394 37.09 21.94 11.25
C GLY A 394 38.23 20.92 11.35
#